data_1042cb08426e35ba604ff371ce2e9f18
#
_entry.id   1042cb08426e35ba604ff371ce2e9f18
#
_cell.length_a   1.000
_cell.length_b   1.000
_cell.length_c   1.000
_cell.angle_alpha   90.00
_cell.angle_beta   90.00
_cell.angle_gamma   90.00
#
_symmetry.space_group_name_H-M   'P 1'
#
loop_
_entity.id
_entity.type
_entity.pdbx_description
1 polymer ?
#
loop_
_entity_poly.entity_id
_entity_poly.type
_entity_poly.pdbx_seq_one_letter_code
_entity_poly.pdbx_strand_id
1 'polypeptide(L)'
;MTRGLSPAAYSKFGVHKIDDAALDKAEWSLPLPFNDDTVIRGYNAINQPNCQVVIEDFRPGDEFAWTFVHDEMQYCTQGEIELEVFLPPLYAESVKAHVTPGTILTFPIGARMHVKVLGDKPFRHICFCTPSPDYPFPSLDDLK
;
A
#
# COMPACT_ATOMS: atom_id res chain seq x y z
N MET A 1 17.81 -14.29 -27.29
CA MET A 1 18.73 -14.78 -26.24
C MET A 1 18.18 -14.37 -24.88
N THR A 2 17.62 -15.30 -24.17
CA THR A 2 17.25 -15.07 -22.77
C THR A 2 18.54 -14.97 -21.97
N ARG A 3 18.86 -13.78 -21.49
CA ARG A 3 19.87 -13.67 -20.43
C ARG A 3 19.39 -14.58 -19.32
N GLY A 4 20.21 -15.55 -18.94
CA GLY A 4 19.90 -16.41 -17.81
C GLY A 4 19.77 -15.56 -16.57
N LEU A 5 18.54 -15.13 -16.30
CA LEU A 5 18.23 -14.51 -15.01
C LEU A 5 18.41 -15.58 -13.94
N SER A 6 18.99 -15.20 -12.82
CA SER A 6 19.07 -16.15 -11.71
C SER A 6 17.66 -16.58 -11.30
N PRO A 7 17.48 -17.79 -10.75
CA PRO A 7 16.17 -18.23 -10.27
C PRO A 7 15.50 -17.25 -9.31
N ALA A 8 16.28 -16.46 -8.58
CA ALA A 8 15.79 -15.41 -7.68
C ALA A 8 15.13 -14.21 -8.41
N ALA A 9 15.42 -14.03 -9.71
CA ALA A 9 14.85 -12.95 -10.52
C ALA A 9 13.47 -13.29 -11.12
N TYR A 10 13.02 -14.53 -10.96
CA TYR A 10 11.71 -14.95 -11.45
C TYR A 10 10.68 -14.93 -10.36
N SER A 11 9.46 -14.53 -10.73
CA SER A 11 8.32 -14.67 -9.86
C SER A 11 7.92 -16.12 -9.68
N LYS A 12 7.47 -16.47 -8.48
CA LYS A 12 7.09 -17.83 -8.12
C LYS A 12 5.60 -17.88 -7.81
N PHE A 13 4.99 -19.05 -8.02
CA PHE A 13 3.65 -19.29 -7.52
C PHE A 13 3.65 -19.27 -5.98
N GLY A 14 2.62 -18.65 -5.40
CA GLY A 14 2.43 -18.63 -3.96
C GLY A 14 0.96 -18.55 -3.60
N VAL A 15 0.63 -18.99 -2.40
CA VAL A 15 -0.71 -18.89 -1.81
C VAL A 15 -0.56 -18.21 -0.47
N HIS A 16 -1.24 -17.07 -0.29
CA HIS A 16 -1.15 -16.27 0.92
C HIS A 16 -2.54 -16.03 1.49
N LYS A 17 -2.73 -16.47 2.73
CA LYS A 17 -3.97 -16.22 3.45
C LYS A 17 -3.84 -14.94 4.25
N ILE A 18 -4.80 -14.03 4.10
CA ILE A 18 -4.85 -12.80 4.88
C ILE A 18 -5.24 -13.13 6.32
N ASP A 19 -4.59 -12.47 7.26
CA ASP A 19 -4.87 -12.57 8.68
C ASP A 19 -5.12 -11.16 9.26
N ASP A 20 -6.37 -10.74 9.24
CA ASP A 20 -6.77 -9.45 9.77
C ASP A 20 -6.55 -9.34 11.29
N ALA A 21 -6.75 -10.43 12.02
CA ALA A 21 -6.58 -10.42 13.46
C ALA A 21 -5.12 -10.18 13.88
N ALA A 22 -4.16 -10.67 13.11
CA ALA A 22 -2.75 -10.41 13.36
C ALA A 22 -2.43 -8.92 13.16
N LEU A 23 -2.99 -8.31 12.12
CA LEU A 23 -2.79 -6.88 11.85
C LEU A 23 -3.49 -6.00 12.89
N ASP A 24 -4.68 -6.39 13.36
CA ASP A 24 -5.40 -5.65 14.40
C ASP A 24 -4.62 -5.54 15.72
N LYS A 25 -3.75 -6.50 15.99
CA LYS A 25 -2.90 -6.53 17.19
C LYS A 25 -1.52 -5.93 17.00
N ALA A 26 -1.13 -5.64 15.75
CA ALA A 26 0.19 -5.11 15.46
C ALA A 26 0.34 -3.67 15.98
N GLU A 27 1.56 -3.33 16.35
CA GLU A 27 1.89 -1.98 16.78
C GLU A 27 1.96 -1.01 15.60
N TRP A 28 1.60 0.24 15.85
CA TRP A 28 1.79 1.34 14.93
C TRP A 28 3.26 1.79 15.00
N SER A 29 4.12 1.15 14.25
CA SER A 29 5.56 1.33 14.39
C SER A 29 6.34 1.56 13.09
N LEU A 30 5.71 1.37 11.95
CA LEU A 30 6.39 1.52 10.68
C LEU A 30 6.25 2.96 10.18
N PRO A 31 7.36 3.69 9.95
CA PRO A 31 7.28 4.98 9.30
C PRO A 31 6.79 4.81 7.85
N LEU A 32 5.87 5.65 7.43
CA LEU A 32 5.51 5.69 6.02
C LEU A 32 6.73 6.16 5.22
N PRO A 33 7.19 5.41 4.21
CA PRO A 33 8.34 5.83 3.41
C PRO A 33 8.17 7.25 2.87
N PHE A 34 9.24 8.05 2.94
CA PHE A 34 9.26 9.46 2.52
C PHE A 34 8.34 10.40 3.32
N ASN A 35 7.80 9.96 4.45
CA ASN A 35 6.95 10.78 5.33
C ASN A 35 7.22 10.40 6.79
N ASP A 36 8.10 11.14 7.45
CA ASP A 36 8.58 10.81 8.80
C ASP A 36 7.53 11.01 9.89
N ASP A 37 6.47 11.78 9.61
CA ASP A 37 5.45 12.13 10.60
C ASP A 37 4.29 11.12 10.66
N THR A 38 4.21 10.21 9.71
CA THR A 38 3.13 9.24 9.61
C THR A 38 3.62 7.84 9.95
N VAL A 39 2.95 7.20 10.89
CA VAL A 39 3.25 5.83 11.31
C VAL A 39 2.10 4.92 10.89
N ILE A 40 2.46 3.83 10.23
CA ILE A 40 1.52 2.82 9.75
C ILE A 40 1.79 1.47 10.40
N ARG A 41 0.93 0.50 10.16
CA ARG A 41 1.18 -0.91 10.42
C ARG A 41 0.82 -1.71 9.17
N GLY A 42 1.50 -2.83 8.97
CA GLY A 42 1.29 -3.65 7.80
C GLY A 42 2.21 -4.85 7.77
N TYR A 43 2.00 -5.74 6.80
CA TYR A 43 2.89 -6.87 6.56
C TYR A 43 2.94 -7.23 5.08
N ASN A 44 4.06 -7.84 4.68
CA ASN A 44 4.22 -8.42 3.35
C ASN A 44 3.43 -9.73 3.24
N ALA A 45 2.53 -9.80 2.26
CA ALA A 45 1.96 -11.07 1.82
C ALA A 45 2.83 -11.70 0.73
N ILE A 46 3.28 -10.88 -0.23
CA ILE A 46 4.13 -11.31 -1.34
C ILE A 46 5.19 -10.24 -1.56
N ASN A 47 6.44 -10.68 -1.73
CA ASN A 47 7.51 -9.80 -2.20
C ASN A 47 8.37 -10.56 -3.22
N GLN A 48 8.12 -10.29 -4.48
CA GLN A 48 8.79 -10.92 -5.62
C GLN A 48 9.23 -9.84 -6.61
N PRO A 49 10.13 -10.13 -7.55
CA PRO A 49 10.65 -9.11 -8.46
C PRO A 49 9.58 -8.34 -9.24
N ASN A 50 8.48 -8.99 -9.64
CA ASN A 50 7.42 -8.36 -10.42
C ASN A 50 6.36 -7.65 -9.58
N CYS A 51 6.25 -7.96 -8.29
CA CYS A 51 5.25 -7.33 -7.43
C CYS A 51 5.58 -7.44 -5.94
N GLN A 52 5.11 -6.47 -5.20
CA GLN A 52 5.00 -6.54 -3.75
C GLN A 52 3.53 -6.37 -3.37
N VAL A 53 3.02 -7.29 -2.57
CA VAL A 53 1.65 -7.22 -2.05
C VAL A 53 1.72 -7.04 -0.54
N VAL A 54 1.17 -5.93 -0.08
CA VAL A 54 1.19 -5.53 1.33
C VAL A 54 -0.23 -5.32 1.79
N ILE A 55 -0.53 -5.78 2.99
CA ILE A 55 -1.75 -5.38 3.69
C ILE A 55 -1.33 -4.35 4.73
N GLU A 56 -1.91 -3.16 4.67
CA GLU A 56 -1.53 -2.07 5.56
C GLU A 56 -2.72 -1.28 6.07
N ASP A 57 -2.51 -0.65 7.23
CA ASP A 57 -3.46 0.21 7.90
C ASP A 57 -2.91 1.62 8.05
N PHE A 58 -3.79 2.61 7.86
CA PHE A 58 -3.59 3.99 8.26
C PHE A 58 -4.44 4.31 9.49
N ARG A 59 -3.89 5.09 10.43
CA ARG A 59 -4.59 5.43 11.67
C ARG A 59 -5.75 6.38 11.43
N PRO A 60 -6.85 6.22 12.19
CA PRO A 60 -7.91 7.21 12.19
C PRO A 60 -7.38 8.62 12.49
N GLY A 61 -7.84 9.60 11.73
CA GLY A 61 -7.45 10.99 11.88
C GLY A 61 -6.14 11.39 11.23
N ASP A 62 -5.34 10.45 10.73
CA ASP A 62 -4.12 10.77 10.00
C ASP A 62 -4.44 11.47 8.67
N GLU A 63 -3.58 12.42 8.33
CA GLU A 63 -3.62 13.14 7.07
C GLU A 63 -2.20 13.24 6.54
N PHE A 64 -1.97 12.81 5.30
CA PHE A 64 -0.64 12.75 4.72
C PHE A 64 -0.66 12.81 3.20
N ALA A 65 0.50 13.10 2.62
CA ALA A 65 0.72 13.04 1.18
C ALA A 65 1.66 11.89 0.82
N TRP A 66 1.49 11.35 -0.37
CA TRP A 66 2.30 10.28 -0.91
C TRP A 66 2.52 10.44 -2.41
N THR A 67 3.71 10.12 -2.89
CA THR A 67 4.02 10.09 -4.32
C THR A 67 4.38 8.66 -4.72
N PHE A 68 3.71 8.14 -5.75
CA PHE A 68 3.93 6.79 -6.24
C PHE A 68 5.19 6.71 -7.10
N VAL A 69 6.11 5.83 -6.72
CA VAL A 69 7.35 5.55 -7.46
C VAL A 69 7.27 4.23 -8.24
N HIS A 70 6.08 3.64 -8.29
CA HIS A 70 5.71 2.41 -8.99
C HIS A 70 4.24 2.49 -9.37
N ASP A 71 3.78 1.60 -10.22
CA ASP A 71 2.35 1.43 -10.44
C ASP A 71 1.74 0.68 -9.25
N GLU A 72 0.54 1.08 -8.84
CA GLU A 72 -0.12 0.49 -7.69
C GLU A 72 -1.60 0.27 -7.94
N MET A 73 -2.11 -0.86 -7.48
CA MET A 73 -3.53 -1.11 -7.30
C MET A 73 -3.82 -1.32 -5.82
N GLN A 74 -4.99 -0.88 -5.36
CA GLN A 74 -5.42 -1.05 -3.98
C GLN A 74 -6.84 -1.61 -3.95
N TYR A 75 -7.06 -2.57 -3.05
CA TYR A 75 -8.39 -3.03 -2.68
C TYR A 75 -8.65 -2.65 -1.22
N CYS A 76 -9.63 -1.77 -1.01
CA CYS A 76 -9.94 -1.21 0.30
C CYS A 76 -10.93 -2.10 1.04
N THR A 77 -10.56 -2.56 2.23
CA THR A 77 -11.33 -3.56 2.99
C THR A 77 -12.00 -3.01 4.24
N GLN A 78 -11.50 -1.91 4.80
CA GLN A 78 -12.00 -1.32 6.05
C GLN A 78 -11.75 0.17 6.11
N GLY A 79 -12.65 0.89 6.76
CA GLY A 79 -12.49 2.32 7.01
C GLY A 79 -12.85 3.19 5.82
N GLU A 80 -12.62 4.49 5.98
CA GLU A 80 -12.98 5.50 4.99
C GLU A 80 -11.86 6.53 4.85
N ILE A 81 -11.64 7.01 3.64
CA ILE A 81 -10.73 8.12 3.36
C ILE A 81 -11.36 9.13 2.41
N GLU A 82 -10.94 10.38 2.56
CA GLU A 82 -10.97 11.38 1.50
C GLU A 82 -9.65 11.34 0.77
N LEU A 83 -9.71 11.26 -0.55
CA LEU A 83 -8.56 11.16 -1.42
C LEU A 83 -8.58 12.28 -2.45
N GLU A 84 -7.45 12.94 -2.63
CA GLU A 84 -7.22 13.84 -3.75
C GLU A 84 -5.97 13.39 -4.50
N VAL A 85 -6.10 13.18 -5.80
CA VAL A 85 -5.01 12.65 -6.64
C VAL A 85 -4.66 13.65 -7.72
N PHE A 86 -3.37 13.99 -7.79
CA PHE A 86 -2.78 14.82 -8.82
C PHE A 86 -2.01 13.94 -9.79
N LEU A 87 -2.32 14.05 -11.08
CA LEU A 87 -1.76 13.17 -12.10
C LEU A 87 -0.59 13.84 -12.85
N PRO A 88 0.48 13.07 -13.15
CA PRO A 88 1.58 13.55 -13.96
C PRO A 88 1.11 13.78 -15.41
N PRO A 89 1.86 14.56 -16.24
CA PRO A 89 3.12 15.22 -15.91
C PRO A 89 2.98 16.60 -15.26
N LEU A 90 1.84 17.25 -15.38
CA LEU A 90 1.69 18.67 -15.03
C LEU A 90 1.18 18.90 -13.61
N TYR A 91 0.49 17.91 -13.02
CA TYR A 91 -0.16 18.04 -11.71
C TYR A 91 -1.10 19.26 -11.58
N ALA A 92 -1.63 19.72 -12.72
CA ALA A 92 -2.43 20.94 -12.79
C ALA A 92 -3.86 20.75 -12.32
N GLU A 93 -4.34 19.52 -12.42
CA GLU A 93 -5.70 19.14 -12.03
C GLU A 93 -5.65 18.00 -11.03
N SER A 94 -6.64 17.96 -10.16
CA SER A 94 -6.82 16.88 -9.22
C SER A 94 -8.18 16.22 -9.36
N VAL A 95 -8.24 14.96 -8.96
CA VAL A 95 -9.48 14.17 -8.84
C VAL A 95 -9.69 13.87 -7.37
N LYS A 96 -10.88 14.15 -6.86
CA LYS A 96 -11.28 13.84 -5.49
C LYS A 96 -12.17 12.61 -5.45
N ALA A 97 -11.98 11.78 -4.43
CA ALA A 97 -12.79 10.60 -4.19
C ALA A 97 -13.04 10.40 -2.70
N HIS A 98 -14.23 9.93 -2.36
CA HIS A 98 -14.54 9.38 -1.05
C HIS A 98 -14.50 7.85 -1.17
N VAL A 99 -13.60 7.22 -0.43
CA VAL A 99 -13.32 5.79 -0.54
C VAL A 99 -13.88 5.05 0.66
N THR A 100 -14.64 4.01 0.38
CA THR A 100 -15.26 3.13 1.37
C THR A 100 -14.89 1.67 1.08
N PRO A 101 -15.15 0.72 2.01
CA PRO A 101 -14.83 -0.69 1.81
C PRO A 101 -15.43 -1.26 0.51
N GLY A 102 -14.68 -2.14 -0.14
CA GLY A 102 -15.08 -2.74 -1.41
C GLY A 102 -14.67 -1.94 -2.65
N THR A 103 -13.89 -0.88 -2.48
CA THR A 103 -13.40 -0.04 -3.58
C THR A 103 -12.05 -0.53 -4.08
N ILE A 104 -11.87 -0.52 -5.39
CA ILE A 104 -10.58 -0.74 -6.05
C ILE A 104 -10.08 0.59 -6.59
N LEU A 105 -8.83 0.90 -6.27
CA LEU A 105 -8.12 2.08 -6.76
C LEU A 105 -6.94 1.67 -7.64
N THR A 106 -6.60 2.50 -8.62
CA THR A 106 -5.38 2.35 -9.42
C THR A 106 -4.64 3.68 -9.48
N PHE A 107 -3.32 3.60 -9.28
CA PHE A 107 -2.44 4.76 -9.33
C PHE A 107 -1.30 4.50 -10.30
N PRO A 108 -1.14 5.34 -11.33
CA PRO A 108 0.05 5.26 -12.18
C PRO A 108 1.28 5.79 -11.44
N ILE A 109 2.45 5.28 -11.82
CA ILE A 109 3.73 5.83 -11.36
C ILE A 109 3.75 7.36 -11.54
N GLY A 110 4.21 8.07 -10.53
CA GLY A 110 4.27 9.54 -10.53
C GLY A 110 3.01 10.22 -10.00
N ALA A 111 1.90 9.52 -9.81
CA ALA A 111 0.72 10.11 -9.18
C ALA A 111 1.06 10.60 -7.76
N ARG A 112 0.50 11.75 -7.38
CA ARG A 112 0.59 12.30 -6.03
C ARG A 112 -0.78 12.26 -5.39
N MET A 113 -0.86 11.73 -4.18
CA MET A 113 -2.11 11.70 -3.44
C MET A 113 -2.01 12.47 -2.14
N HIS A 114 -3.12 13.03 -1.73
CA HIS A 114 -3.37 13.54 -0.38
C HIS A 114 -4.49 12.70 0.22
N VAL A 115 -4.25 12.15 1.42
CA VAL A 115 -5.16 11.25 2.10
C VAL A 115 -5.55 11.83 3.45
N LYS A 116 -6.83 11.75 3.77
CA LYS A 116 -7.36 12.02 5.11
C LYS A 116 -8.19 10.83 5.57
N VAL A 117 -7.78 10.21 6.65
CA VAL A 117 -8.48 9.05 7.23
C VAL A 117 -9.63 9.53 8.09
N LEU A 118 -10.85 9.13 7.71
CA LEU A 118 -12.10 9.54 8.36
C LEU A 118 -12.57 8.48 9.36
N GLY A 119 -13.48 8.89 10.25
CA GLY A 119 -14.11 8.00 11.21
C GLY A 119 -13.18 7.55 12.32
N ASP A 120 -13.55 6.45 12.98
CA ASP A 120 -12.89 5.91 14.17
C ASP A 120 -12.17 4.57 13.93
N LYS A 121 -12.24 4.05 12.71
CA LYS A 121 -11.58 2.80 12.32
C LYS A 121 -10.33 3.06 11.50
N PRO A 122 -9.29 2.20 11.62
CA PRO A 122 -8.18 2.23 10.68
C PRO A 122 -8.67 2.03 9.25
N PHE A 123 -8.06 2.74 8.31
CA PHE A 123 -8.24 2.47 6.90
C PHE A 123 -7.31 1.33 6.49
N ARG A 124 -7.88 0.22 6.05
CA ARG A 124 -7.15 -0.99 5.64
C ARG A 124 -7.30 -1.24 4.17
N HIS A 125 -6.19 -1.52 3.53
CA HIS A 125 -6.19 -1.89 2.12
C HIS A 125 -5.11 -2.90 1.81
N ILE A 126 -5.29 -3.60 0.68
CA ILE A 126 -4.29 -4.48 0.08
C ILE A 126 -3.67 -3.71 -1.07
N CYS A 127 -2.35 -3.51 -1.02
CA CYS A 127 -1.59 -2.84 -2.09
C CYS A 127 -0.92 -3.87 -2.98
N PHE A 128 -1.02 -3.66 -4.29
CA PHE A 128 -0.30 -4.42 -5.30
C PHE A 128 0.64 -3.46 -6.02
N CYS A 129 1.92 -3.52 -5.69
CA CYS A 129 2.96 -2.65 -6.25
C CYS A 129 3.72 -3.36 -7.35
N THR A 130 3.84 -2.77 -8.52
CA THR A 130 4.52 -3.37 -9.68
C THR A 130 5.45 -2.38 -10.38
N PRO A 131 6.74 -2.71 -10.62
CA PRO A 131 7.46 -3.85 -10.03
C PRO A 131 7.57 -3.71 -8.51
N SER A 132 8.11 -4.72 -7.84
CA SER A 132 8.31 -4.64 -6.39
C SER A 132 9.23 -3.47 -6.02
N PRO A 133 8.77 -2.55 -5.16
CA PRO A 133 9.64 -1.51 -4.61
C PRO A 133 10.48 -2.01 -3.43
N ASP A 134 10.24 -3.24 -2.97
CA ASP A 134 10.91 -3.85 -1.83
C ASP A 134 10.82 -3.00 -0.55
N TYR A 135 9.64 -2.49 -0.24
CA TYR A 135 9.43 -1.75 1.00
C TYR A 135 9.63 -2.65 2.23
N PRO A 136 10.20 -2.13 3.31
CA PRO A 136 10.62 -2.91 4.48
C PRO A 136 9.45 -3.24 5.43
N PHE A 137 8.48 -4.02 4.97
CA PHE A 137 7.42 -4.53 5.82
C PHE A 137 7.82 -5.85 6.48
N PRO A 138 7.36 -6.13 7.70
CA PRO A 138 7.53 -7.44 8.30
C PRO A 138 6.75 -8.52 7.54
N SER A 139 7.12 -9.77 7.72
CA SER A 139 6.29 -10.89 7.29
C SER A 139 5.12 -11.09 8.24
N LEU A 140 4.08 -11.83 7.81
CA LEU A 140 2.97 -12.16 8.69
C LEU A 140 3.43 -12.90 9.95
N ASP A 141 4.42 -13.79 9.82
CA ASP A 141 4.94 -14.55 10.95
C ASP A 141 5.64 -13.66 11.98
N ASP A 142 6.24 -12.55 11.54
CA ASP A 142 6.89 -11.58 12.44
C ASP A 142 5.88 -10.79 13.28
N LEU A 143 4.61 -10.79 12.90
CA LEU A 143 3.54 -10.12 13.66
C LEU A 143 2.91 -11.01 14.74
N LYS A 144 3.17 -12.31 14.69
CA LYS A 144 2.54 -13.28 15.60
C LYS A 144 3.34 -13.53 16.87
#